data_2fb4e7c3805f977e04850d9d81ef143f
#
_entry.id   2fb4e7c3805f977e04850d9d81ef143f
#
_cell.length_a   1.000
_cell.length_b   1.000
_cell.length_c   1.000
_cell.angle_alpha   90.00
_cell.angle_beta   90.00
_cell.angle_gamma   90.00
#
_symmetry.space_group_name_H-M   'P 1'
#
loop_
_entity.id
_entity.type
_entity.pdbx_description
1 polymer ?
#
loop_
_entity_poly.entity_id
_entity_poly.type
_entity_poly.pdbx_seq_one_letter_code
_entity_poly.pdbx_strand_id
1 'polypeptide(L)'
;MEKNLEIEYKMLLSEALFNQLMNDFKGHTYSQTNYYLTSIELSALRYSLRIREKEGYYEMTLKIPEKNGRLEHNLEITKEDLEIIQKGEIPDNEITRLLSNKGFNLSLIKQAYSLTTIRRDVPFDSGMLSLDENHYNGITDYELEFEVNDEEKGLKQFEELCQTYHLQYKANCASKIARVLSTLKAGL
;
A
#
# COMPACT_ATOMS: atom_id res chain seq x y z
N MET A 1 -7.46 16.80 4.35
CA MET A 1 -7.59 15.35 4.00
C MET A 1 -8.01 15.23 2.55
N GLU A 2 -7.20 14.59 1.73
CA GLU A 2 -7.53 14.25 0.34
C GLU A 2 -8.35 12.96 0.28
N LYS A 3 -9.15 12.80 -0.79
CA LYS A 3 -10.02 11.66 -0.97
C LYS A 3 -9.99 11.21 -2.43
N ASN A 4 -9.50 10.00 -2.69
CA ASN A 4 -9.31 9.44 -4.02
C ASN A 4 -9.92 8.03 -4.12
N LEU A 5 -10.41 7.66 -5.30
CA LEU A 5 -10.74 6.28 -5.64
C LEU A 5 -9.50 5.65 -6.30
N GLU A 6 -8.90 4.68 -5.63
CA GLU A 6 -7.75 3.93 -6.14
C GLU A 6 -8.24 2.73 -6.94
N ILE A 7 -7.80 2.66 -8.20
CA ILE A 7 -7.98 1.49 -9.06
C ILE A 7 -6.58 1.04 -9.48
N GLU A 8 -6.23 -0.18 -9.15
CA GLU A 8 -4.88 -0.72 -9.40
C GLU A 8 -4.89 -2.15 -9.91
N TYR A 9 -3.91 -2.48 -10.75
CA TYR A 9 -3.53 -3.85 -11.11
C TYR A 9 -2.20 -4.17 -10.42
N LYS A 10 -2.12 -5.30 -9.71
CA LYS A 10 -0.89 -5.67 -9.01
C LYS A 10 -0.62 -7.16 -9.03
N MET A 11 0.66 -7.49 -9.09
CA MET A 11 1.12 -8.86 -9.10
C MET A 11 2.50 -9.00 -8.48
N LEU A 12 2.76 -10.18 -7.89
CA LEU A 12 4.10 -10.53 -7.46
C LEU A 12 4.96 -10.92 -8.66
N LEU A 13 6.23 -10.56 -8.59
CA LEU A 13 7.24 -10.84 -9.60
C LEU A 13 8.29 -11.80 -9.03
N SER A 14 8.93 -12.56 -9.91
CA SER A 14 10.22 -13.16 -9.58
C SER A 14 11.31 -12.08 -9.52
N GLU A 15 12.36 -12.29 -8.74
CA GLU A 15 13.50 -11.37 -8.67
C GLU A 15 14.11 -11.10 -10.06
N ALA A 16 14.24 -12.15 -10.90
CA ALA A 16 14.78 -12.00 -12.25
C ALA A 16 13.94 -11.07 -13.13
N LEU A 17 12.60 -11.21 -13.06
CA LEU A 17 11.68 -10.36 -13.83
C LEU A 17 11.66 -8.93 -13.28
N PHE A 18 11.67 -8.78 -11.95
CA PHE A 18 11.77 -7.46 -11.31
C PHE A 18 13.05 -6.74 -11.78
N ASN A 19 14.20 -7.40 -11.76
CA ASN A 19 15.46 -6.82 -12.19
C ASN A 19 15.44 -6.46 -13.69
N GLN A 20 14.79 -7.26 -14.54
CA GLN A 20 14.58 -6.94 -15.95
C GLN A 20 13.77 -5.65 -16.10
N LEU A 21 12.61 -5.55 -15.44
CA LEU A 21 11.77 -4.35 -15.48
C LEU A 21 12.50 -3.11 -14.93
N MET A 22 13.28 -3.27 -13.85
CA MET A 22 14.11 -2.21 -13.29
C MET A 22 15.20 -1.71 -14.27
N ASN A 23 15.70 -2.56 -15.16
CA ASN A 23 16.64 -2.16 -16.20
C ASN A 23 15.95 -1.43 -17.36
N ASP A 24 14.78 -1.89 -17.75
CA ASP A 24 14.05 -1.39 -18.92
C ASP A 24 13.34 -0.08 -18.61
N PHE A 25 12.74 0.05 -17.43
CA PHE A 25 12.01 1.25 -17.01
C PHE A 25 12.90 2.20 -16.18
N LYS A 26 13.01 3.44 -16.65
CA LYS A 26 13.66 4.52 -15.90
C LYS A 26 12.62 5.32 -15.15
N GLY A 27 12.91 5.66 -13.90
CA GLY A 27 11.98 6.39 -13.05
C GLY A 27 12.64 6.87 -11.77
N HIS A 28 11.85 7.52 -10.92
CA HIS A 28 12.31 7.98 -9.61
C HIS A 28 12.33 6.81 -8.62
N THR A 29 13.48 6.55 -8.03
CA THR A 29 13.65 5.48 -7.03
C THR A 29 13.85 6.07 -5.65
N TYR A 30 13.10 5.57 -4.66
CA TYR A 30 13.15 6.02 -3.27
C TYR A 30 12.81 4.89 -2.31
N SER A 31 13.12 5.10 -1.03
CA SER A 31 12.71 4.21 0.06
C SER A 31 11.56 4.82 0.85
N GLN A 32 10.63 3.98 1.27
CA GLN A 32 9.54 4.35 2.17
C GLN A 32 9.26 3.24 3.17
N THR A 33 8.83 3.62 4.38
CA THR A 33 8.38 2.67 5.40
C THR A 33 6.91 2.86 5.70
N ASN A 34 6.15 1.78 5.65
CA ASN A 34 4.75 1.75 6.02
C ASN A 34 4.60 1.10 7.40
N TYR A 35 4.00 1.82 8.34
CA TYR A 35 3.60 1.34 9.66
C TYR A 35 2.11 1.04 9.61
N TYR A 36 1.73 -0.23 9.76
CA TYR A 36 0.34 -0.66 9.68
C TYR A 36 -0.29 -0.68 11.06
N LEU A 37 -1.45 -0.02 11.17
CA LEU A 37 -2.27 0.00 12.35
C LEU A 37 -3.47 -0.94 12.15
N THR A 38 -3.77 -1.75 13.14
CA THR A 38 -4.85 -2.73 13.03
C THR A 38 -5.66 -2.86 14.31
N SER A 39 -6.87 -3.35 14.17
CA SER A 39 -7.73 -3.90 15.22
C SER A 39 -8.55 -5.05 14.62
N ILE A 40 -9.24 -5.81 15.48
CA ILE A 40 -10.16 -6.87 15.03
C ILE A 40 -11.24 -6.27 14.13
N GLU A 41 -11.79 -5.11 14.50
CA GLU A 41 -12.86 -4.42 13.77
C GLU A 41 -12.40 -3.94 12.38
N LEU A 42 -11.22 -3.28 12.30
CA LEU A 42 -10.64 -2.87 11.01
C LEU A 42 -10.43 -4.06 10.08
N SER A 43 -9.87 -5.15 10.63
CA SER A 43 -9.61 -6.38 9.87
C SER A 43 -10.89 -7.05 9.38
N ALA A 44 -11.92 -7.14 10.22
CA ALA A 44 -13.22 -7.74 9.87
C ALA A 44 -13.92 -6.99 8.73
N LEU A 45 -13.81 -5.67 8.70
CA LEU A 45 -14.38 -4.81 7.66
C LEU A 45 -13.44 -4.58 6.47
N ARG A 46 -12.25 -5.19 6.47
CA ARG A 46 -11.21 -5.03 5.44
C ARG A 46 -10.73 -3.59 5.25
N TYR A 47 -10.83 -2.77 6.31
CA TYR A 47 -10.22 -1.45 6.33
C TYR A 47 -8.72 -1.59 6.50
N SER A 48 -7.96 -0.74 5.82
CA SER A 48 -6.51 -0.65 6.01
C SER A 48 -6.14 0.73 6.50
N LEU A 49 -5.43 0.78 7.61
CA LEU A 49 -4.91 2.02 8.18
C LEU A 49 -3.40 1.93 8.27
N ARG A 50 -2.70 2.90 7.69
CA ARG A 50 -1.23 2.95 7.70
C ARG A 50 -0.72 4.36 7.92
N ILE A 51 0.51 4.46 8.41
CA ILE A 51 1.34 5.64 8.27
C ILE A 51 2.46 5.30 7.33
N ARG A 52 2.72 6.18 6.36
CA ARG A 52 3.86 6.11 5.47
C ARG A 52 4.86 7.19 5.84
N GLU A 53 6.09 6.77 6.04
CA GLU A 53 7.25 7.66 6.11
C GLU A 53 7.99 7.59 4.78
N LYS A 54 8.24 8.74 4.17
CA LYS A 54 9.01 8.89 2.95
C LYS A 54 9.79 10.18 3.00
N GLU A 55 11.13 10.11 3.03
CA GLU A 55 12.01 11.28 2.96
C GLU A 55 11.69 12.37 4.02
N GLY A 56 11.29 11.95 5.24
CA GLY A 56 10.90 12.86 6.32
C GLY A 56 9.48 13.42 6.22
N TYR A 57 8.72 13.01 5.22
CA TYR A 57 7.30 13.28 5.08
C TYR A 57 6.49 12.12 5.66
N TYR A 58 5.42 12.42 6.37
CA TYR A 58 4.56 11.44 7.04
C TYR A 58 3.12 11.60 6.59
N GLU A 59 2.52 10.49 6.17
CA GLU A 59 1.14 10.44 5.71
C GLU A 59 0.38 9.31 6.36
N MET A 60 -0.77 9.64 6.97
CA MET A 60 -1.74 8.63 7.42
C MET A 60 -2.73 8.37 6.30
N THR A 61 -2.91 7.11 5.93
CA THR A 61 -3.85 6.66 4.90
C THR A 61 -4.85 5.68 5.48
N LEU A 62 -6.14 5.96 5.30
CA LEU A 62 -7.23 5.03 5.55
C LEU A 62 -7.83 4.59 4.22
N LYS A 63 -7.76 3.27 3.93
CA LYS A 63 -8.40 2.66 2.75
C LYS A 63 -9.67 1.92 3.16
N ILE A 64 -10.78 2.30 2.57
CA ILE A 64 -12.11 1.71 2.78
C ILE A 64 -12.48 0.92 1.54
N PRO A 65 -12.92 -0.37 1.65
CA PRO A 65 -13.36 -1.13 0.49
C PRO A 65 -14.58 -0.48 -0.19
N GLU A 66 -14.55 -0.42 -1.51
CA GLU A 66 -15.64 0.01 -2.37
C GLU A 66 -15.93 -1.07 -3.42
N LYS A 67 -17.03 -0.91 -4.16
CA LYS A 67 -17.45 -1.89 -5.18
C LYS A 67 -16.39 -2.08 -6.26
N ASN A 68 -15.78 -0.97 -6.73
CA ASN A 68 -14.76 -0.96 -7.77
C ASN A 68 -13.53 -0.22 -7.23
N GLY A 69 -12.70 -0.91 -6.40
CA GLY A 69 -11.48 -0.32 -5.86
C GLY A 69 -11.55 -0.03 -4.37
N ARG A 70 -10.83 1.00 -3.94
CA ARG A 70 -10.76 1.43 -2.54
C ARG A 70 -10.85 2.94 -2.46
N LEU A 71 -11.66 3.40 -1.53
CA LEU A 71 -11.69 4.82 -1.18
C LEU A 71 -10.55 5.12 -0.22
N GLU A 72 -9.63 5.96 -0.64
CA GLU A 72 -8.53 6.44 0.17
C GLU A 72 -8.84 7.79 0.80
N HIS A 73 -8.50 7.90 2.08
CA HIS A 73 -8.40 9.15 2.79
C HIS A 73 -6.96 9.35 3.21
N ASN A 74 -6.30 10.37 2.68
CA ASN A 74 -4.92 10.69 2.95
C ASN A 74 -4.82 11.98 3.76
N LEU A 75 -4.01 11.96 4.79
CA LEU A 75 -3.78 13.07 5.72
C LEU A 75 -2.30 13.19 6.01
N GLU A 76 -1.72 14.34 5.74
CA GLU A 76 -0.38 14.67 6.21
C GLU A 76 -0.40 14.75 7.74
N ILE A 77 0.56 14.10 8.38
CA ILE A 77 0.73 14.09 9.83
C ILE A 77 2.17 14.48 10.19
N THR A 78 2.42 14.71 11.45
CA THR A 78 3.75 15.05 11.94
C THR A 78 4.54 13.81 12.37
N LYS A 79 5.84 13.96 12.57
CA LYS A 79 6.68 12.91 13.19
C LYS A 79 6.21 12.60 14.60
N GLU A 80 5.80 13.62 15.33
CA GLU A 80 5.27 13.50 16.69
C GLU A 80 4.01 12.64 16.74
N ASP A 81 3.12 12.73 15.72
CA ASP A 81 1.96 11.85 15.61
C ASP A 81 2.37 10.39 15.45
N LEU A 82 3.40 10.09 14.64
CA LEU A 82 3.94 8.74 14.53
C LEU A 82 4.52 8.26 15.88
N GLU A 83 5.25 9.11 16.60
CA GLU A 83 5.82 8.77 17.90
C GLU A 83 4.75 8.49 18.96
N ILE A 84 3.61 9.22 18.93
CA ILE A 84 2.43 8.96 19.76
C ILE A 84 1.88 7.57 19.48
N ILE A 85 1.72 7.21 18.20
CA ILE A 85 1.21 5.91 17.78
C ILE A 85 2.16 4.78 18.19
N GLN A 86 3.46 4.97 18.06
CA GLN A 86 4.46 3.98 18.48
C GLN A 86 4.44 3.74 20.00
N LYS A 87 3.99 4.71 20.79
CA LYS A 87 3.74 4.57 22.24
C LYS A 87 2.41 3.89 22.55
N GLY A 88 1.61 3.57 21.54
CA GLY A 88 0.33 2.88 21.65
C GLY A 88 -0.88 3.79 21.86
N GLU A 89 -0.72 5.07 21.63
CA GLU A 89 -1.80 6.07 21.66
C GLU A 89 -2.23 6.42 20.23
N ILE A 90 -3.43 7.00 20.06
CA ILE A 90 -3.93 7.42 18.76
C ILE A 90 -4.14 8.93 18.79
N PRO A 91 -3.46 9.70 17.92
CA PRO A 91 -3.62 11.15 17.86
C PRO A 91 -5.03 11.52 17.36
N ASP A 92 -5.55 12.65 17.83
CA ASP A 92 -6.82 13.20 17.36
C ASP A 92 -6.61 13.94 16.04
N ASN A 93 -7.12 13.38 14.94
CA ASN A 93 -7.06 13.96 13.60
C ASN A 93 -8.31 13.62 12.79
N GLU A 94 -8.39 14.10 11.55
CA GLU A 94 -9.57 13.89 10.69
C GLU A 94 -9.84 12.41 10.40
N ILE A 95 -8.81 11.59 10.20
CA ILE A 95 -8.96 10.15 9.93
C ILE A 95 -9.44 9.41 11.18
N THR A 96 -8.86 9.70 12.34
CA THR A 96 -9.25 9.04 13.60
C THR A 96 -10.66 9.46 14.04
N ARG A 97 -11.05 10.73 13.82
CA ARG A 97 -12.44 11.18 14.00
C ARG A 97 -13.40 10.49 13.05
N LEU A 98 -13.01 10.29 11.76
CA LEU A 98 -13.82 9.53 10.80
C LEU A 98 -14.04 8.08 11.27
N LEU A 99 -13.02 7.41 11.77
CA LEU A 99 -13.13 6.07 12.33
C LEU A 99 -14.04 6.05 13.56
N SER A 100 -13.86 6.98 14.49
CA SER A 100 -14.71 7.12 15.68
C SER A 100 -16.18 7.33 15.31
N ASN A 101 -16.46 8.21 14.33
CA ASN A 101 -17.82 8.47 13.83
C ASN A 101 -18.46 7.24 13.16
N LYS A 102 -17.66 6.32 12.65
CA LYS A 102 -18.09 5.02 12.11
C LYS A 102 -18.24 3.94 13.18
N GLY A 103 -18.00 4.27 14.45
CA GLY A 103 -18.18 3.37 15.59
C GLY A 103 -16.94 2.54 15.96
N PHE A 104 -15.78 2.79 15.37
CA PHE A 104 -14.55 2.08 15.74
C PHE A 104 -14.04 2.54 17.11
N ASN A 105 -13.64 1.59 17.94
CA ASN A 105 -12.95 1.88 19.19
C ASN A 105 -11.46 2.16 18.94
N LEU A 106 -11.07 3.43 18.95
CA LEU A 106 -9.70 3.86 18.67
C LEU A 106 -8.68 3.29 19.66
N SER A 107 -9.05 3.02 20.92
CA SER A 107 -8.12 2.47 21.93
C SER A 107 -7.67 1.04 21.61
N LEU A 108 -8.39 0.33 20.75
CA LEU A 108 -8.06 -1.02 20.28
C LEU A 108 -7.19 -1.02 19.02
N ILE A 109 -6.99 0.12 18.38
CA ILE A 109 -6.14 0.25 17.20
C ILE A 109 -4.69 0.36 17.68
N LYS A 110 -3.81 -0.53 17.18
CA LYS A 110 -2.40 -0.56 17.54
C LYS A 110 -1.54 -0.69 16.29
N GLN A 111 -0.34 -0.11 16.33
CA GLN A 111 0.68 -0.45 15.35
C GLN A 111 1.06 -1.92 15.52
N ALA A 112 0.89 -2.70 14.47
CA ALA A 112 1.14 -4.14 14.52
C ALA A 112 2.37 -4.54 13.70
N TYR A 113 2.60 -3.89 12.56
CA TYR A 113 3.64 -4.28 11.59
C TYR A 113 4.25 -3.07 10.93
N SER A 114 5.48 -3.27 10.42
CA SER A 114 6.11 -2.35 9.48
C SER A 114 6.59 -3.12 8.25
N LEU A 115 6.67 -2.40 7.13
CA LEU A 115 7.21 -2.89 5.87
C LEU A 115 7.96 -1.75 5.20
N THR A 116 9.21 -2.00 4.82
CA THR A 116 10.00 -1.04 4.03
C THR A 116 9.95 -1.46 2.58
N THR A 117 9.72 -0.50 1.69
CA THR A 117 9.68 -0.69 0.24
C THR A 117 10.74 0.20 -0.41
N ILE A 118 11.57 -0.38 -1.26
CA ILE A 118 12.34 0.36 -2.24
C ILE A 118 11.48 0.40 -3.49
N ARG A 119 10.99 1.60 -3.88
CA ARG A 119 10.04 1.79 -4.98
C ARG A 119 10.66 2.57 -6.11
N ARG A 120 10.40 2.14 -7.35
CA ARG A 120 10.59 2.95 -8.54
C ARG A 120 9.24 3.29 -9.16
N ASP A 121 8.93 4.57 -9.24
CA ASP A 121 7.77 5.08 -9.94
C ASP A 121 8.12 5.48 -11.37
N VAL A 122 7.31 4.99 -12.31
CA VAL A 122 7.43 5.23 -13.74
C VAL A 122 6.09 5.77 -14.23
N PRO A 123 6.00 7.05 -14.65
CA PRO A 123 4.75 7.63 -15.12
C PRO A 123 4.35 7.03 -16.47
N PHE A 124 3.06 6.72 -16.60
CA PHE A 124 2.38 6.32 -17.83
C PHE A 124 1.23 7.29 -18.12
N ASP A 125 0.78 7.36 -19.38
CA ASP A 125 -0.33 8.26 -19.77
C ASP A 125 -1.63 7.98 -19.01
N SER A 126 -1.89 6.72 -18.66
CA SER A 126 -3.09 6.30 -17.94
C SER A 126 -2.87 6.06 -16.45
N GLY A 127 -1.69 6.36 -15.89
CA GLY A 127 -1.44 6.10 -14.48
C GLY A 127 0.03 6.06 -14.09
N MET A 128 0.33 5.33 -13.02
CA MET A 128 1.67 5.17 -12.48
C MET A 128 2.01 3.69 -12.34
N LEU A 129 3.10 3.27 -12.98
CA LEU A 129 3.70 1.96 -12.74
C LEU A 129 4.69 2.07 -11.58
N SER A 130 4.50 1.27 -10.55
CA SER A 130 5.42 1.15 -9.42
C SER A 130 6.05 -0.23 -9.39
N LEU A 131 7.37 -0.28 -9.32
CA LEU A 131 8.16 -1.49 -9.12
C LEU A 131 8.69 -1.48 -7.68
N ASP A 132 8.24 -2.44 -6.88
CA ASP A 132 8.49 -2.50 -5.44
C ASP A 132 9.35 -3.70 -5.05
N GLU A 133 10.43 -3.42 -4.32
CA GLU A 133 11.15 -4.40 -3.53
C GLU A 133 10.75 -4.22 -2.08
N ASN A 134 10.02 -5.18 -1.51
CA ASN A 134 9.43 -5.11 -0.18
C ASN A 134 10.21 -5.93 0.82
N HIS A 135 10.51 -5.35 1.98
CA HIS A 135 11.24 -5.98 3.08
C HIS A 135 10.37 -6.01 4.34
N TYR A 136 10.11 -7.21 4.87
CA TYR A 136 9.33 -7.40 6.10
C TYR A 136 9.63 -8.78 6.73
N ASN A 137 9.73 -8.85 8.05
CA ASN A 137 9.91 -10.10 8.81
C ASN A 137 11.01 -11.03 8.26
N GLY A 138 12.11 -10.47 7.74
CA GLY A 138 13.21 -11.23 7.14
C GLY A 138 12.93 -11.76 5.74
N ILE A 139 11.82 -11.38 5.13
CA ILE A 139 11.41 -11.75 3.77
C ILE A 139 11.63 -10.55 2.86
N THR A 140 12.05 -10.85 1.62
CA THR A 140 12.04 -9.92 0.51
C THR A 140 11.10 -10.48 -0.56
N ASP A 141 10.16 -9.66 -1.04
CA ASP A 141 9.34 -9.95 -2.21
C ASP A 141 9.33 -8.78 -3.19
N TYR A 142 8.96 -9.07 -4.43
CA TYR A 142 8.94 -8.12 -5.52
C TYR A 142 7.53 -8.00 -6.08
N GLU A 143 7.07 -6.78 -6.33
CA GLU A 143 5.71 -6.49 -6.76
C GLU A 143 5.71 -5.44 -7.87
N LEU A 144 4.83 -5.62 -8.82
CA LEU A 144 4.42 -4.61 -9.77
C LEU A 144 3.04 -4.12 -9.37
N GLU A 145 2.88 -2.80 -9.26
CA GLU A 145 1.60 -2.12 -9.09
C GLU A 145 1.42 -1.16 -10.27
N PHE A 146 0.25 -1.16 -10.89
CA PHE A 146 -0.13 -0.18 -11.89
C PHE A 146 -1.42 0.51 -11.44
N GLU A 147 -1.26 1.67 -10.82
CA GLU A 147 -2.38 2.52 -10.40
C GLU A 147 -2.83 3.36 -11.57
N VAL A 148 -4.13 3.31 -11.89
CA VAL A 148 -4.68 3.93 -13.08
C VAL A 148 -5.63 5.08 -12.74
N ASN A 149 -5.56 6.14 -13.54
CA ASN A 149 -6.44 7.30 -13.47
C ASN A 149 -7.59 7.24 -14.49
N ASP A 150 -7.52 6.31 -15.44
CA ASP A 150 -8.53 5.99 -16.45
C ASP A 150 -8.60 4.46 -16.57
N GLU A 151 -9.70 3.86 -16.14
CA GLU A 151 -9.83 2.40 -16.03
C GLU A 151 -9.70 1.70 -17.40
N GLU A 152 -10.32 2.23 -18.45
CA GLU A 152 -10.32 1.63 -19.79
C GLU A 152 -8.93 1.71 -20.45
N LYS A 153 -8.32 2.90 -20.42
CA LYS A 153 -6.97 3.10 -20.98
C LYS A 153 -5.93 2.37 -20.16
N GLY A 154 -6.07 2.40 -18.82
CA GLY A 154 -5.16 1.73 -17.91
C GLY A 154 -5.17 0.22 -18.08
N LEU A 155 -6.36 -0.39 -18.22
CA LEU A 155 -6.46 -1.82 -18.51
C LEU A 155 -5.72 -2.18 -19.80
N LYS A 156 -5.95 -1.42 -20.87
CA LYS A 156 -5.28 -1.66 -22.16
C LYS A 156 -3.75 -1.55 -22.05
N GLN A 157 -3.24 -0.51 -21.41
CA GLN A 157 -1.79 -0.35 -21.20
C GLN A 157 -1.21 -1.47 -20.34
N PHE A 158 -1.94 -1.90 -19.31
CA PHE A 158 -1.53 -3.02 -18.45
C PHE A 158 -1.51 -4.34 -19.23
N GLU A 159 -2.48 -4.61 -20.10
CA GLU A 159 -2.51 -5.78 -20.97
C GLU A 159 -1.32 -5.77 -21.97
N GLU A 160 -1.00 -4.61 -22.56
CA GLU A 160 0.17 -4.43 -23.43
C GLU A 160 1.48 -4.71 -22.66
N LEU A 161 1.60 -4.24 -21.42
CA LEU A 161 2.72 -4.53 -20.53
C LEU A 161 2.82 -6.04 -20.25
N CYS A 162 1.69 -6.67 -19.93
CA CYS A 162 1.62 -8.10 -19.68
C CYS A 162 2.07 -8.93 -20.91
N GLN A 163 1.65 -8.55 -22.11
CA GLN A 163 2.06 -9.21 -23.34
C GLN A 163 3.58 -9.05 -23.59
N THR A 164 4.08 -7.83 -23.44
CA THR A 164 5.50 -7.51 -23.71
C THR A 164 6.45 -8.28 -22.79
N TYR A 165 6.10 -8.40 -21.51
CA TYR A 165 6.96 -9.07 -20.50
C TYR A 165 6.49 -10.48 -20.15
N HIS A 166 5.52 -11.04 -20.89
CA HIS A 166 4.96 -12.38 -20.68
C HIS A 166 4.42 -12.59 -19.26
N LEU A 167 3.83 -11.52 -18.67
CA LEU A 167 3.25 -11.56 -17.33
C LEU A 167 1.95 -12.37 -17.32
N GLN A 168 1.80 -13.25 -16.34
CA GLN A 168 0.60 -14.10 -16.20
C GLN A 168 -0.35 -13.51 -15.16
N TYR A 169 -0.94 -12.36 -15.48
CA TYR A 169 -1.92 -11.74 -14.60
C TYR A 169 -3.28 -12.45 -14.69
N LYS A 170 -3.86 -12.78 -13.54
CA LYS A 170 -5.22 -13.35 -13.42
C LYS A 170 -6.11 -12.52 -12.51
N ALA A 171 -5.55 -12.00 -11.45
CA ALA A 171 -6.17 -11.16 -10.46
C ALA A 171 -5.11 -10.48 -9.60
N ASN A 172 -5.47 -9.43 -8.90
CA ASN A 172 -4.58 -8.76 -7.96
C ASN A 172 -4.07 -9.75 -6.91
N CYS A 173 -2.76 -9.71 -6.65
CA CYS A 173 -2.14 -10.46 -5.56
C CYS A 173 -2.61 -9.96 -4.19
N ALA A 174 -2.33 -10.73 -3.14
CA ALA A 174 -2.61 -10.33 -1.76
C ALA A 174 -1.95 -8.98 -1.44
N SER A 175 -2.64 -8.12 -0.70
CA SER A 175 -2.09 -6.84 -0.28
C SER A 175 -0.83 -7.01 0.58
N LYS A 176 0.05 -6.00 0.60
CA LYS A 176 1.28 -6.00 1.42
C LYS A 176 1.00 -6.39 2.87
N ILE A 177 -0.03 -5.77 3.50
CA ILE A 177 -0.43 -6.11 4.86
C ILE A 177 -0.86 -7.58 5.00
N ALA A 178 -1.60 -8.13 4.03
CA ALA A 178 -2.02 -9.53 4.08
C ALA A 178 -0.83 -10.49 3.99
N ARG A 179 0.19 -10.15 3.18
CA ARG A 179 1.43 -10.93 3.09
C ARG A 179 2.23 -10.88 4.39
N VAL A 180 2.41 -9.69 4.97
CA VAL A 180 3.07 -9.54 6.30
C VAL A 180 2.37 -10.39 7.35
N LEU A 181 1.03 -10.37 7.40
CA LEU A 181 0.23 -11.16 8.35
C LEU A 181 0.37 -12.68 8.14
N SER A 182 0.51 -13.12 6.90
CA SER A 182 0.63 -14.56 6.59
C SER A 182 1.93 -15.16 7.14
N THR A 183 3.01 -14.37 7.20
CA THR A 183 4.31 -14.84 7.70
C THR A 183 4.33 -15.06 9.21
N LEU A 184 3.48 -14.37 9.96
CA LEU A 184 3.37 -14.53 11.42
C LEU A 184 2.61 -15.80 11.80
N LYS A 185 1.69 -16.27 10.94
CA LYS A 185 0.95 -17.52 11.16
C LYS A 185 1.76 -18.77 10.83
N ALA A 186 2.80 -18.64 10.02
CA ALA A 186 3.67 -19.74 9.64
C ALA A 186 4.76 -20.06 10.69
N GLY A 187 4.91 -19.23 11.71
CA GLY A 187 5.88 -19.38 12.81
C GLY A 187 5.28 -19.88 14.12
N LEU A 188 4.00 -20.27 14.13
CA LEU A 188 3.29 -20.94 15.22
C LEU A 188 2.98 -22.38 14.82
#